data_8ae7c05432806c38d073c8f0b2a07f42
#
_entry.id   8ae7c05432806c38d073c8f0b2a07f42
#
_cell.length_a   1.000
_cell.length_b   1.000
_cell.length_c   1.000
_cell.angle_alpha   90.00
_cell.angle_beta   90.00
_cell.angle_gamma   90.00
#
_symmetry.space_group_name_H-M   'P 1'
#
loop_
_entity.id
_entity.type
_entity.pdbx_description
1 polymer ?
#
loop_
_entity_poly.entity_id
_entity_poly.type
_entity_poly.pdbx_seq_one_letter_code
_entity_poly.pdbx_strand_id
1 'polypeptide(L)'
;MAEKILLAFSTFPDAEIARRISNQLVIERFAACANIFSSVESIYRWKEQIESGNETFVLFKVSEERQSAFQDKLRSLHPYDVPEIIFVPVAGGLHEYLQWVSENCGQPR
;
A
#
# COMPACT_ATOMS: atom_id res chain seq x y z
N MET A 1 -20.08 -12.80 8.35
CA MET A 1 -19.38 -11.59 8.77
C MET A 1 -18.89 -10.81 7.55
N ALA A 2 -19.00 -9.50 7.63
CA ALA A 2 -18.52 -8.68 6.54
C ALA A 2 -16.97 -8.69 6.52
N GLU A 3 -16.40 -8.75 5.32
CA GLU A 3 -14.97 -8.65 5.16
C GLU A 3 -14.51 -7.22 5.43
N LYS A 4 -13.49 -7.05 6.24
CA LYS A 4 -12.94 -5.75 6.57
C LYS A 4 -11.67 -5.53 5.75
N ILE A 5 -11.78 -4.64 4.78
CA ILE A 5 -10.73 -4.34 3.83
C ILE A 5 -10.26 -2.91 4.03
N LEU A 6 -8.96 -2.71 3.88
CA LEU A 6 -8.34 -1.40 3.93
C LEU A 6 -7.67 -1.10 2.60
N LEU A 7 -7.69 0.17 2.23
CA LEU A 7 -6.79 0.68 1.21
C LEU A 7 -5.56 1.22 1.93
N ALA A 8 -4.39 0.89 1.42
CA ALA A 8 -3.14 1.43 1.97
C ALA A 8 -2.45 2.25 0.89
N PHE A 9 -1.92 3.40 1.26
CA PHE A 9 -1.26 4.31 0.32
C PHE A 9 0.20 4.46 0.69
N SER A 10 1.06 4.50 -0.34
CA SER A 10 2.47 4.84 -0.15
C SER A 10 2.99 5.50 -1.42
N THR A 11 4.07 6.26 -1.28
CA THR A 11 4.77 6.86 -2.41
C THR A 11 6.21 6.36 -2.41
N PHE A 12 6.80 6.28 -3.60
CA PHE A 12 8.14 5.74 -3.80
C PHE A 12 8.93 6.66 -4.73
N PRO A 13 10.27 6.65 -4.67
CA PRO A 13 11.07 7.55 -5.50
C PRO A 13 10.93 7.29 -7.00
N ASP A 14 10.68 6.03 -7.40
CA ASP A 14 10.51 5.69 -8.81
C ASP A 14 9.68 4.42 -8.98
N ALA A 15 9.29 4.15 -10.23
CA ALA A 15 8.41 3.02 -10.54
C ALA A 15 9.11 1.67 -10.36
N GLU A 16 10.41 1.60 -10.57
CA GLU A 16 11.15 0.34 -10.42
C GLU A 16 11.13 -0.14 -8.96
N ILE A 17 11.44 0.77 -8.04
CA ILE A 17 11.42 0.46 -6.62
C ILE A 17 10.00 0.11 -6.16
N ALA A 18 9.00 0.91 -6.61
CA ALA A 18 7.61 0.65 -6.27
C ALA A 18 7.18 -0.73 -6.73
N ARG A 19 7.56 -1.12 -7.95
CA ARG A 19 7.18 -2.41 -8.53
C ARG A 19 7.83 -3.56 -7.77
N ARG A 20 9.10 -3.43 -7.44
CA ARG A 20 9.84 -4.47 -6.71
C ARG A 20 9.23 -4.71 -5.34
N ILE A 21 8.97 -3.64 -4.59
CA ILE A 21 8.40 -3.74 -3.25
C ILE A 21 6.96 -4.26 -3.31
N SER A 22 6.16 -3.75 -4.27
CA SER A 22 4.78 -4.19 -4.44
C SER A 22 4.69 -5.68 -4.77
N ASN A 23 5.55 -6.16 -5.66
CA ASN A 23 5.59 -7.58 -5.99
C ASN A 23 5.87 -8.43 -4.76
N GLN A 24 6.85 -8.01 -3.95
CA GLN A 24 7.19 -8.76 -2.76
C GLN A 24 6.03 -8.81 -1.77
N LEU A 25 5.36 -7.66 -1.55
CA LEU A 25 4.24 -7.60 -0.61
C LEU A 25 3.07 -8.48 -1.06
N VAL A 26 2.81 -8.54 -2.36
CA VAL A 26 1.73 -9.37 -2.89
C VAL A 26 2.12 -10.85 -2.86
N ILE A 27 3.33 -11.18 -3.30
CA ILE A 27 3.81 -12.57 -3.30
C ILE A 27 3.78 -13.15 -1.89
N GLU A 28 4.19 -12.38 -0.90
CA GLU A 28 4.25 -12.84 0.50
C GLU A 28 2.91 -12.65 1.23
N ARG A 29 1.86 -12.27 0.51
CA ARG A 29 0.48 -12.19 1.00
C ARG A 29 0.27 -11.13 2.10
N PHE A 30 1.10 -10.11 2.13
CA PHE A 30 0.84 -8.94 2.98
C PHE A 30 -0.25 -8.06 2.38
N ALA A 31 -0.38 -8.08 1.05
CA ALA A 31 -1.43 -7.37 0.33
C ALA A 31 -2.02 -8.30 -0.73
N ALA A 32 -3.30 -8.14 -1.04
CA ALA A 32 -3.93 -8.92 -2.10
C ALA A 32 -3.58 -8.37 -3.48
N CYS A 33 -3.46 -7.05 -3.60
CA CYS A 33 -3.06 -6.44 -4.86
C CYS A 33 -2.46 -5.06 -4.62
N ALA A 34 -1.77 -4.57 -5.66
CA ALA A 34 -1.19 -3.24 -5.67
C ALA A 34 -1.48 -2.60 -7.03
N ASN A 35 -1.93 -1.36 -7.00
CA ASN A 35 -2.13 -0.57 -8.21
C ASN A 35 -1.09 0.53 -8.22
N ILE A 36 -0.29 0.60 -9.27
CA ILE A 36 0.85 1.51 -9.36
C ILE A 36 0.51 2.66 -10.29
N PHE A 37 0.62 3.89 -9.76
CA PHE A 37 0.40 5.12 -10.51
C PHE A 37 1.77 5.78 -10.68
N SER A 38 2.36 5.62 -11.85
CA SER A 38 3.68 6.20 -12.10
C SER A 38 3.57 7.70 -12.30
N SER A 39 4.52 8.42 -11.75
CA SER A 39 4.72 9.85 -11.95
C SER A 39 3.57 10.72 -11.43
N VAL A 40 3.41 10.76 -10.12
CA VAL A 40 2.58 11.79 -9.48
C VAL A 40 3.50 12.93 -9.06
N GLU A 41 2.99 14.16 -9.16
CA GLU A 41 3.74 15.32 -8.68
C GLU A 41 3.39 15.54 -7.22
N SER A 42 4.39 15.51 -6.36
CA SER A 42 4.21 15.71 -4.92
C SER A 42 4.76 17.06 -4.52
N ILE A 43 3.98 17.82 -3.76
CA ILE A 43 4.39 19.11 -3.22
C ILE A 43 4.25 19.01 -1.71
N TYR A 44 5.34 19.24 -0.97
CA TYR A 44 5.33 18.96 0.46
C TYR A 44 6.29 19.90 1.19
N ARG A 45 6.12 19.97 2.51
CA ARG A 45 7.01 20.74 3.38
C ARG A 45 8.09 19.81 3.94
N TRP A 46 9.33 20.21 3.75
CA TRP A 46 10.48 19.46 4.27
C TRP A 46 11.46 20.46 4.86
N LYS A 47 11.76 20.33 6.16
CA LYS A 47 12.70 21.21 6.87
C LYS A 47 12.39 22.68 6.62
N GLU A 48 11.11 23.04 6.80
CA GLU A 48 10.59 24.41 6.67
C GLU A 48 10.65 24.98 5.26
N GLN A 49 10.95 24.14 4.26
CA GLN A 49 10.98 24.52 2.84
C GLN A 49 9.86 23.81 2.11
N ILE A 50 9.37 24.42 1.04
CA ILE A 50 8.42 23.76 0.16
C ILE A 50 9.22 23.08 -0.94
N GLU A 51 9.06 21.76 -1.04
CA GLU A 51 9.74 20.94 -2.04
C GLU A 51 8.71 20.37 -3.00
N SER A 52 9.16 20.02 -4.21
CA SER A 52 8.31 19.31 -5.14
C SER A 52 9.15 18.30 -5.91
N GLY A 53 8.49 17.25 -6.37
CA GLY A 53 9.17 16.21 -7.13
C GLY A 53 8.19 15.20 -7.64
N ASN A 54 8.65 14.37 -8.54
CA ASN A 54 7.84 13.27 -9.07
C ASN A 54 8.06 12.04 -8.23
N GLU A 55 6.96 11.35 -7.91
CA GLU A 55 7.00 10.11 -7.18
C GLU A 55 6.09 9.10 -7.86
N THR A 56 6.23 7.83 -7.49
CA THR A 56 5.31 6.77 -7.89
C THR A 56 4.39 6.49 -6.71
N PHE A 57 3.10 6.59 -6.95
CA PHE A 57 2.08 6.36 -5.92
C PHE A 57 1.55 4.94 -6.07
N VAL A 58 1.41 4.22 -4.96
CA VAL A 58 0.85 2.87 -4.97
C VAL A 58 -0.31 2.77 -4.00
N LEU A 59 -1.39 2.15 -4.48
CA LEU A 59 -2.56 1.83 -3.70
C LEU A 59 -2.61 0.32 -3.52
N PHE A 60 -2.58 -0.12 -2.26
CA PHE A 60 -2.65 -1.55 -1.92
C PHE A 60 -4.03 -1.89 -1.37
N LYS A 61 -4.49 -3.12 -1.60
CA LYS A 61 -5.69 -3.64 -0.93
C LYS A 61 -5.24 -4.68 0.07
N VAL A 62 -5.64 -4.47 1.33
CA VAL A 62 -5.13 -5.24 2.46
C VAL A 62 -6.30 -5.63 3.35
N SER A 63 -6.31 -6.83 3.90
CA SER A 63 -7.31 -7.18 4.90
C SER A 63 -6.95 -6.50 6.23
N GLU A 64 -7.96 -6.12 6.99
CA GLU A 64 -7.73 -5.40 8.25
C GLU A 64 -6.84 -6.20 9.21
N GLU A 65 -7.00 -7.51 9.26
CA GLU A 65 -6.20 -8.33 10.17
C GLU A 65 -4.71 -8.37 9.80
N ARG A 66 -4.35 -7.98 8.58
CA ARG A 66 -2.94 -7.91 8.15
C ARG A 66 -2.34 -6.52 8.27
N GLN A 67 -3.10 -5.56 8.78
CA GLN A 67 -2.67 -4.16 8.80
C GLN A 67 -1.30 -3.96 9.43
N SER A 68 -1.11 -4.46 10.65
CA SER A 68 0.16 -4.27 11.36
C SER A 68 1.31 -4.97 10.66
N ALA A 69 1.09 -6.21 10.21
CA ALA A 69 2.12 -6.96 9.51
C ALA A 69 2.50 -6.29 8.19
N PHE A 70 1.51 -5.80 7.44
CA PHE A 70 1.75 -5.07 6.20
C PHE A 70 2.57 -3.80 6.46
N GLN A 71 2.17 -3.02 7.47
CA GLN A 71 2.87 -1.78 7.80
C GLN A 71 4.32 -2.05 8.16
N ASP A 72 4.56 -3.03 9.02
CA ASP A 72 5.92 -3.35 9.44
C ASP A 72 6.78 -3.81 8.27
N LYS A 73 6.22 -4.66 7.40
CA LYS A 73 6.97 -5.17 6.26
C LYS A 73 7.26 -4.05 5.26
N LEU A 74 6.26 -3.24 4.91
CA LEU A 74 6.46 -2.13 3.99
C LEU A 74 7.50 -1.16 4.53
N ARG A 75 7.43 -0.83 5.81
CA ARG A 75 8.40 0.07 6.42
C ARG A 75 9.82 -0.49 6.31
N SER A 76 9.97 -1.79 6.53
CA SER A 76 11.29 -2.43 6.47
C SER A 76 11.90 -2.41 5.07
N LEU A 77 11.06 -2.40 4.03
CA LEU A 77 11.51 -2.42 2.64
C LEU A 77 11.65 -1.03 2.04
N HIS A 78 11.01 -0.03 2.63
CA HIS A 78 10.90 1.30 2.06
C HIS A 78 12.22 2.06 2.15
N PRO A 79 12.64 2.77 1.07
CA PRO A 79 13.90 3.51 1.09
C PRO A 79 13.86 4.81 1.89
N TYR A 80 12.66 5.35 2.19
CA TYR A 80 12.55 6.59 2.97
C TYR A 80 12.67 6.33 4.46
N ASP A 81 13.24 7.27 5.21
CA ASP A 81 13.31 7.20 6.67
C ASP A 81 11.90 7.20 7.28
N VAL A 82 11.04 8.08 6.79
CA VAL A 82 9.66 8.21 7.26
C VAL A 82 8.74 8.11 6.05
N PRO A 83 8.41 6.87 5.64
CA PRO A 83 7.56 6.69 4.46
C PRO A 83 6.10 7.03 4.75
N GLU A 84 5.39 7.45 3.70
CA GLU A 84 3.95 7.57 3.78
C GLU A 84 3.35 6.17 3.82
N ILE A 85 2.66 5.84 4.91
CA ILE A 85 1.91 4.60 5.03
C ILE A 85 0.60 4.98 5.70
N ILE A 86 -0.46 5.07 4.90
CA ILE A 86 -1.77 5.53 5.37
C ILE A 86 -2.78 4.45 5.04
N PHE A 87 -3.70 4.20 5.96
CA PHE A 87 -4.79 3.25 5.76
C PHE A 87 -6.13 3.97 5.76
N VAL A 88 -7.00 3.56 4.84
CA VAL A 88 -8.37 4.06 4.75
C VAL A 88 -9.31 2.87 4.76
N PRO A 89 -10.27 2.82 5.70
CA PRO A 89 -11.23 1.73 5.71
C PRO A 89 -12.14 1.79 4.49
N VAL A 90 -12.42 0.63 3.91
CA VAL A 90 -13.36 0.51 2.80
C VAL A 90 -14.76 0.40 3.39
N ALA A 91 -15.62 1.35 3.07
CA ALA A 91 -16.98 1.40 3.62
C ALA A 91 -17.88 0.32 3.04
N GLY A 92 -17.63 -0.11 1.80
CA GLY A 92 -18.43 -1.12 1.12
C GLY A 92 -17.90 -1.36 -0.27
N GLY A 93 -18.43 -2.37 -0.92
CA GLY A 93 -18.04 -2.70 -2.28
C GLY A 93 -18.71 -3.99 -2.70
N LEU A 94 -18.38 -4.47 -3.89
CA LEU A 94 -18.91 -5.73 -4.39
C LEU A 94 -18.42 -6.85 -3.49
N HIS A 95 -19.35 -7.61 -2.91
CA HIS A 95 -19.03 -8.65 -1.93
C HIS A 95 -17.97 -9.63 -2.44
N GLU A 96 -18.15 -10.12 -3.66
CA GLU A 96 -17.22 -11.10 -4.23
C GLU A 96 -15.81 -10.55 -4.36
N TYR A 97 -15.68 -9.25 -4.67
CA TYR A 97 -14.36 -8.62 -4.77
C TYR A 97 -13.71 -8.46 -3.39
N LEU A 98 -14.48 -8.02 -2.40
CA LEU A 98 -13.96 -7.86 -1.04
C LEU A 98 -13.55 -9.22 -0.47
N GLN A 99 -14.32 -10.26 -0.77
CA GLN A 99 -13.97 -11.62 -0.38
C GLN A 99 -12.68 -12.06 -1.05
N TRP A 100 -12.51 -11.74 -2.34
CA TRP A 100 -11.28 -12.06 -3.07
C TRP A 100 -10.08 -11.41 -2.40
N VAL A 101 -10.17 -10.15 -1.99
CA VAL A 101 -9.08 -9.47 -1.29
C VAL A 101 -8.74 -10.20 0.01
N SER A 102 -9.76 -10.54 0.79
CA SER A 102 -9.56 -11.25 2.06
C SER A 102 -8.88 -12.60 1.86
N GLU A 103 -9.28 -13.34 0.84
CA GLU A 103 -8.76 -14.69 0.57
C GLU A 103 -7.32 -14.66 0.05
N ASN A 104 -6.90 -13.56 -0.55
CA ASN A 104 -5.56 -13.43 -1.13
C ASN A 104 -4.61 -12.60 -0.27
N CYS A 105 -5.01 -12.29 0.95
CA CYS A 105 -4.22 -11.55 1.90
C CYS A 105 -4.13 -12.37 3.18
N GLY A 106 -2.94 -12.48 3.74
CA GLY A 106 -2.73 -13.28 4.92
C GLY A 106 -2.45 -14.75 4.61
N GLN A 107 -2.62 -15.60 5.60
CA GLN A 107 -2.32 -17.02 5.45
C GLN A 107 -3.31 -17.67 4.47
N PRO A 108 -2.85 -18.60 3.62
CA PRO A 108 -3.76 -19.37 2.77
C PRO A 108 -4.76 -20.15 3.59
N ARG A 109 -5.98 -20.26 3.08
CA ARG A 109 -7.05 -21.02 3.75
C ARG A 109 -7.33 -22.31 3.03
#